data_5ffa260cdcea454616ef5b69edb1718c
#
_entry.id   5ffa260cdcea454616ef5b69edb1718c
#
_cell.length_a   1.000
_cell.length_b   1.000
_cell.length_c   1.000
_cell.angle_alpha   90.00
_cell.angle_beta   90.00
_cell.angle_gamma   90.00
#
_symmetry.space_group_name_H-M   'P 1'
#
loop_
_entity.id
_entity.type
_entity.pdbx_description
1 polymer ?
#
loop_
_entity_poly.entity_id
_entity_poly.type
_entity_poly.pdbx_seq_one_letter_code
_entity_poly.pdbx_strand_id
1 'polypeptide(L)'
;KSYWDVSRWSIGHGTVSHEFETISKDEAAERLKAALQRFADELSEAIVFTPTEGQATALLSAAYNLGIGALRYEITGLCNEGKFXEAADALRGYDHANGAVLTALTARREAEATLLEAGXRGQPRVQYARTYWLMPPDATMAEFKQASVAAFNTRATIGYSADDAGIGDLNIRNVILVEPNRQPSGILQWFELHYPDVHVTGRPLADTVPAERVVSERGSALVGVHGSADGNWGHPMSTFQDLNIAQTAKVDAWKFLSNENATSVDELRAFKPDIFIMVRLFAHAEELPLGRFLDKVCSAISPFYAKGVTHFEVHNEPNLRAEGMWNEWQNGVDFAAWFVQVCLRLRSEYPNILLGFPGLSPGHSIANIRYSAIEFYQEAEQATEAADWIGAHCYWQTSGEMLSTSGGAGYKKLITDKPILITEFSNPNPSVAKAIKADQYVSYYNALKGVHSAYSFVASASSGFDAETWANSEIPHIVGERA
;
A
#
# COMPACT_ATOMS: atom_id res chain seq x y z
N LYS A 1 42.69 -27.73 -18.15
CA LYS A 1 42.79 -28.94 -17.35
C LYS A 1 42.28 -28.71 -15.94
N SER A 2 41.74 -29.78 -15.34
CA SER A 2 41.27 -29.73 -13.95
C SER A 2 42.46 -29.58 -12.99
N TYR A 3 42.19 -29.04 -11.82
CA TYR A 3 43.15 -28.88 -10.75
C TYR A 3 42.47 -29.19 -9.41
N TRP A 4 43.24 -29.62 -8.44
CA TRP A 4 42.73 -29.88 -7.09
C TRP A 4 42.63 -28.54 -6.33
N ASP A 5 41.43 -28.25 -5.84
CA ASP A 5 41.13 -26.99 -5.16
C ASP A 5 40.70 -27.31 -3.72
N VAL A 6 41.68 -27.52 -2.86
CA VAL A 6 41.49 -27.74 -1.43
C VAL A 6 40.62 -28.96 -1.09
N SER A 7 39.41 -29.02 -1.60
CA SER A 7 38.42 -30.05 -1.22
C SER A 7 37.77 -30.76 -2.42
N ARG A 8 38.05 -30.30 -3.63
CA ARG A 8 37.38 -30.84 -4.85
C ARG A 8 38.22 -30.57 -6.09
N TRP A 9 37.91 -31.31 -7.15
CA TRP A 9 38.44 -31.00 -8.49
C TRP A 9 37.69 -29.82 -9.08
N SER A 10 38.41 -28.87 -9.61
CA SER A 10 37.89 -27.68 -10.26
C SER A 10 38.51 -27.49 -11.63
N ILE A 11 37.84 -26.78 -12.54
CA ILE A 11 38.30 -26.52 -13.90
C ILE A 11 37.84 -25.15 -14.38
N GLY A 12 38.57 -24.60 -15.33
CA GLY A 12 38.25 -23.31 -15.95
C GLY A 12 38.26 -22.16 -14.95
N HIS A 13 37.11 -21.61 -14.66
CA HIS A 13 36.94 -20.50 -13.70
C HIS A 13 36.53 -20.98 -12.29
N GLY A 14 36.84 -22.24 -11.95
CA GLY A 14 36.58 -22.81 -10.63
C GLY A 14 35.27 -23.62 -10.55
N THR A 15 34.72 -24.00 -11.68
CA THR A 15 33.54 -24.89 -11.71
C THR A 15 33.90 -26.31 -11.32
N VAL A 16 32.95 -27.01 -10.72
CA VAL A 16 33.14 -28.39 -10.27
C VAL A 16 33.57 -29.30 -11.43
N SER A 17 34.51 -30.19 -11.18
CA SER A 17 35.11 -31.04 -12.20
C SER A 17 35.46 -32.42 -11.62
N HIS A 18 36.15 -33.23 -12.39
CA HIS A 18 36.75 -34.50 -11.99
C HIS A 18 38.19 -34.57 -12.46
N GLU A 19 38.95 -35.47 -11.89
CA GLU A 19 40.39 -35.65 -12.21
C GLU A 19 40.59 -35.79 -13.71
N PHE A 20 41.60 -35.10 -14.24
CA PHE A 20 42.04 -35.14 -15.64
C PHE A 20 41.04 -34.56 -16.69
N GLU A 21 39.95 -33.92 -16.26
CA GLU A 21 39.07 -33.24 -17.20
C GLU A 21 39.82 -32.11 -17.93
N THR A 22 39.51 -31.94 -19.19
CA THR A 22 40.05 -30.86 -20.03
C THR A 22 38.88 -30.23 -20.83
N ILE A 23 38.80 -28.92 -20.80
CA ILE A 23 37.75 -28.15 -21.52
C ILE A 23 38.41 -27.01 -22.30
N SER A 24 37.71 -26.54 -23.31
CA SER A 24 38.10 -25.32 -24.06
C SER A 24 37.83 -24.06 -23.23
N LYS A 25 38.39 -22.92 -23.69
CA LYS A 25 38.11 -21.62 -23.05
C LYS A 25 36.62 -21.27 -23.19
N ASP A 26 36.03 -21.56 -24.35
CA ASP A 26 34.61 -21.25 -24.59
C ASP A 26 33.73 -22.08 -23.67
N GLU A 27 34.04 -23.37 -23.53
CA GLU A 27 33.29 -24.23 -22.60
C GLU A 27 33.47 -23.76 -21.15
N ALA A 28 34.64 -23.30 -20.77
CA ALA A 28 34.89 -22.76 -19.43
C ALA A 28 34.02 -21.51 -19.19
N ALA A 29 33.90 -20.64 -20.19
CA ALA A 29 33.07 -19.44 -20.13
C ALA A 29 31.57 -19.80 -20.00
N GLU A 30 31.11 -20.75 -20.78
CA GLU A 30 29.70 -21.20 -20.71
C GLU A 30 29.35 -21.84 -19.37
N ARG A 31 30.28 -22.63 -18.80
CA ARG A 31 30.08 -23.23 -17.47
C ARG A 31 30.04 -22.16 -16.38
N LEU A 32 30.88 -21.12 -16.48
CA LEU A 32 30.87 -19.99 -15.55
C LEU A 32 29.53 -19.25 -15.64
N LYS A 33 29.09 -18.94 -16.87
CA LYS A 33 27.83 -18.25 -17.12
C LYS A 33 26.65 -19.03 -16.53
N ALA A 34 26.60 -20.33 -16.76
CA ALA A 34 25.54 -21.19 -16.21
C ALA A 34 25.56 -21.20 -14.67
N ALA A 35 26.76 -21.28 -14.07
CA ALA A 35 26.89 -21.25 -12.62
C ALA A 35 26.45 -19.90 -12.05
N LEU A 36 26.84 -18.80 -12.68
CA LEU A 36 26.44 -17.44 -12.25
C LEU A 36 24.93 -17.24 -12.36
N GLN A 37 24.33 -17.74 -13.44
CA GLN A 37 22.85 -17.65 -13.60
C GLN A 37 22.13 -18.40 -12.48
N ARG A 38 22.59 -19.62 -12.15
CA ARG A 38 22.00 -20.39 -11.06
C ARG A 38 22.09 -19.62 -9.72
N PHE A 39 23.25 -19.06 -9.41
CA PHE A 39 23.41 -18.27 -8.17
C PHE A 39 22.58 -17.00 -8.20
N ALA A 40 22.44 -16.35 -9.36
CA ALA A 40 21.58 -15.18 -9.51
C ALA A 40 20.11 -15.51 -9.21
N ASP A 41 19.63 -16.64 -9.74
CA ASP A 41 18.29 -17.13 -9.49
C ASP A 41 18.06 -17.40 -7.98
N GLU A 42 19.00 -18.12 -7.35
CA GLU A 42 18.92 -18.42 -5.91
C GLU A 42 18.98 -17.14 -5.05
N LEU A 43 19.82 -16.17 -5.44
CA LEU A 43 19.90 -14.87 -4.73
C LEU A 43 18.60 -14.09 -4.90
N SER A 44 18.00 -14.11 -6.08
CA SER A 44 16.74 -13.38 -6.33
C SER A 44 15.58 -13.89 -5.46
N GLU A 45 15.66 -15.17 -5.04
CA GLU A 45 14.69 -15.72 -4.09
C GLU A 45 15.01 -15.34 -2.63
N ALA A 46 16.28 -15.03 -2.33
CA ALA A 46 16.74 -14.78 -0.97
C ALA A 46 16.71 -13.31 -0.57
N ILE A 47 16.78 -12.38 -1.56
CA ILE A 47 16.80 -10.94 -1.29
C ILE A 47 15.41 -10.32 -1.55
N VAL A 48 15.03 -9.37 -0.68
CA VAL A 48 13.73 -8.70 -0.77
C VAL A 48 13.87 -7.22 -1.17
N PHE A 49 15.05 -6.82 -1.62
CA PHE A 49 15.34 -5.47 -2.10
C PHE A 49 15.87 -5.56 -3.53
N THR A 50 15.82 -4.46 -4.26
CA THR A 50 16.46 -4.38 -5.58
C THR A 50 17.91 -3.93 -5.41
N PRO A 51 18.88 -4.81 -5.64
CA PRO A 51 20.29 -4.44 -5.47
C PRO A 51 20.74 -3.47 -6.57
N THR A 52 21.66 -2.59 -6.23
CA THR A 52 22.43 -1.84 -7.23
C THR A 52 23.31 -2.83 -8.01
N GLU A 53 23.84 -2.41 -9.15
CA GLU A 53 24.77 -3.24 -9.92
C GLU A 53 25.97 -3.68 -9.05
N GLY A 54 26.50 -2.77 -8.22
CA GLY A 54 27.60 -3.09 -7.31
C GLY A 54 27.21 -4.14 -6.26
N GLN A 55 26.04 -3.95 -5.65
CA GLN A 55 25.51 -4.91 -4.66
C GLN A 55 25.26 -6.28 -5.29
N ALA A 56 24.63 -6.29 -6.47
CA ALA A 56 24.37 -7.55 -7.19
C ALA A 56 25.69 -8.26 -7.54
N THR A 57 26.70 -7.50 -8.00
CA THR A 57 28.03 -8.02 -8.32
C THR A 57 28.69 -8.60 -7.06
N ALA A 58 28.67 -7.88 -5.94
CA ALA A 58 29.24 -8.34 -4.68
C ALA A 58 28.62 -9.65 -4.21
N LEU A 59 27.27 -9.67 -4.15
CA LEU A 59 26.53 -10.85 -3.69
C LEU A 59 26.73 -12.05 -4.61
N LEU A 60 26.74 -11.83 -5.90
CA LEU A 60 26.93 -12.89 -6.89
C LEU A 60 28.36 -13.46 -6.83
N SER A 61 29.38 -12.58 -6.70
CA SER A 61 30.76 -13.00 -6.54
C SER A 61 30.94 -13.81 -5.26
N ALA A 62 30.38 -13.32 -4.16
CA ALA A 62 30.44 -14.03 -2.86
C ALA A 62 29.72 -15.38 -2.93
N ALA A 63 28.55 -15.44 -3.54
CA ALA A 63 27.77 -16.68 -3.70
C ALA A 63 28.54 -17.70 -4.53
N TYR A 64 29.17 -17.25 -5.60
CA TYR A 64 29.98 -18.13 -6.47
C TYR A 64 31.14 -18.75 -5.71
N ASN A 65 31.78 -17.98 -4.84
CA ASN A 65 32.97 -18.43 -4.11
C ASN A 65 32.63 -19.24 -2.83
N LEU A 66 31.64 -18.78 -2.06
CA LEU A 66 31.30 -19.33 -0.75
C LEU A 66 30.14 -20.32 -0.78
N GLY A 67 29.34 -20.24 -1.84
CA GLY A 67 28.05 -20.94 -1.93
C GLY A 67 26.91 -20.13 -1.33
N ILE A 68 25.72 -20.34 -1.82
CA ILE A 68 24.52 -19.60 -1.37
C ILE A 68 24.22 -19.86 0.11
N GLY A 69 24.56 -21.05 0.61
CA GLY A 69 24.31 -21.39 2.01
C GLY A 69 25.06 -20.51 3.00
N ALA A 70 26.27 -20.05 2.63
CA ALA A 70 27.04 -19.14 3.48
C ALA A 70 26.40 -17.74 3.53
N LEU A 71 25.78 -17.32 2.43
CA LEU A 71 25.18 -15.98 2.32
C LEU A 71 23.76 -15.91 2.86
N ARG A 72 23.00 -17.00 2.75
CA ARG A 72 21.55 -17.01 2.84
C ARG A 72 20.96 -16.46 4.15
N TYR A 73 21.66 -16.66 5.27
CA TYR A 73 21.11 -16.27 6.57
C TYR A 73 21.77 -15.02 7.15
N GLU A 74 23.06 -14.88 6.99
CA GLU A 74 23.79 -13.76 7.59
C GLU A 74 23.86 -12.57 6.61
N ILE A 75 24.53 -12.76 5.49
CA ILE A 75 24.80 -11.63 4.57
C ILE A 75 23.51 -11.10 3.94
N THR A 76 22.71 -11.99 3.35
CA THR A 76 21.45 -11.56 2.72
C THR A 76 20.43 -11.09 3.75
N GLY A 77 20.44 -11.65 4.97
CA GLY A 77 19.59 -11.19 6.07
C GLY A 77 19.89 -9.74 6.43
N LEU A 78 21.17 -9.43 6.63
CA LEU A 78 21.60 -8.05 6.93
C LEU A 78 21.28 -7.09 5.78
N CYS A 79 21.50 -7.54 4.52
CA CYS A 79 21.15 -6.73 3.36
C CYS A 79 19.65 -6.47 3.27
N ASN A 80 18.83 -7.46 3.58
CA ASN A 80 17.36 -7.33 3.57
C ASN A 80 16.88 -6.33 4.63
N GLU A 81 17.64 -6.19 5.73
CA GLU A 81 17.37 -5.19 6.77
C GLU A 81 17.97 -3.82 6.45
N GLY A 82 18.62 -3.67 5.30
CA GLY A 82 19.29 -2.42 4.93
C GLY A 82 20.64 -2.19 5.64
N LYS A 83 21.15 -3.19 6.35
CA LYS A 83 22.36 -3.10 7.16
C LYS A 83 23.60 -3.45 6.33
N PHE A 84 23.82 -2.72 5.28
CA PHE A 84 24.92 -3.01 4.31
C PHE A 84 26.33 -2.88 4.90
N UNK A 85 26.43 -2.27 5.68
CA UNK A 85 27.64 -2.10 6.35
C UNK A 85 28.03 -3.26 7.17
N GLU A 86 27.06 -3.60 7.98
CA GLU A 86 27.22 -4.80 8.80
C GLU A 86 27.41 -6.03 7.92
N ALA A 87 26.69 -6.12 6.83
CA ALA A 87 26.82 -7.21 5.86
C ALA A 87 28.22 -7.22 5.23
N ALA A 88 28.77 -6.06 4.92
CA ALA A 88 30.12 -5.94 4.37
C ALA A 88 31.18 -6.40 5.40
N ASP A 89 31.02 -6.01 6.67
CA ASP A 89 31.91 -6.44 7.73
C ASP A 89 31.85 -7.96 7.94
N ALA A 90 30.65 -8.52 7.92
CA ALA A 90 30.46 -9.97 7.99
C ALA A 90 31.15 -10.67 6.81
N LEU A 91 31.01 -10.10 5.61
CA LEU A 91 31.61 -10.66 4.39
C LEU A 91 33.16 -10.68 4.49
N ARG A 92 33.76 -9.63 5.05
CA ARG A 92 35.22 -9.56 5.28
C ARG A 92 35.73 -10.74 6.13
N GLY A 93 34.90 -11.26 7.04
CA GLY A 93 35.24 -12.41 7.89
C GLY A 93 35.38 -13.74 7.14
N TYR A 94 34.94 -13.82 5.88
CA TYR A 94 35.01 -15.05 5.08
C TYR A 94 36.34 -15.14 4.28
N ASP A 95 37.47 -14.78 4.89
CA ASP A 95 38.79 -14.75 4.24
C ASP A 95 39.71 -15.92 4.62
N HIS A 96 39.17 -16.92 5.30
CA HIS A 96 39.94 -18.10 5.78
C HIS A 96 39.70 -19.34 4.90
N ALA A 97 40.73 -20.16 4.77
CA ALA A 97 40.61 -21.51 4.25
C ALA A 97 41.49 -22.42 5.10
N ASN A 98 40.99 -23.57 5.53
CA ASN A 98 41.68 -24.53 6.39
C ASN A 98 42.23 -23.88 7.68
N GLY A 99 41.48 -22.92 8.23
CA GLY A 99 41.85 -22.26 9.49
C GLY A 99 42.90 -21.17 9.36
N ALA A 100 43.34 -20.84 8.15
CA ALA A 100 44.34 -19.79 7.92
C ALA A 100 43.78 -18.69 7.01
N VAL A 101 44.15 -17.45 7.30
CA VAL A 101 43.82 -16.29 6.45
C VAL A 101 44.58 -16.41 5.13
N LEU A 102 43.91 -16.26 4.03
CA LEU A 102 44.51 -16.25 2.69
C LEU A 102 44.42 -14.84 2.09
N THR A 103 45.57 -14.24 1.78
CA THR A 103 45.67 -12.87 1.24
C THR A 103 44.78 -12.68 0.01
N ALA A 104 44.71 -13.68 -0.87
CA ALA A 104 43.86 -13.60 -2.06
C ALA A 104 42.38 -13.53 -1.70
N LEU A 105 41.96 -14.26 -0.65
CA LEU A 105 40.57 -14.21 -0.16
C LEU A 105 40.30 -12.88 0.53
N THR A 106 41.24 -12.39 1.34
CA THR A 106 41.10 -11.07 2.00
C THR A 106 40.89 -9.98 0.96
N ALA A 107 41.69 -9.94 -0.12
CA ALA A 107 41.57 -8.94 -1.19
C ALA A 107 40.22 -9.08 -1.89
N ARG A 108 39.74 -10.29 -2.13
CA ARG A 108 38.45 -10.55 -2.76
C ARG A 108 37.29 -10.07 -1.89
N ARG A 109 37.32 -10.47 -0.60
CA ARG A 109 36.28 -10.06 0.38
C ARG A 109 36.24 -8.53 0.53
N GLU A 110 37.39 -7.88 0.52
CA GLU A 110 37.47 -6.42 0.61
C GLU A 110 36.83 -5.75 -0.64
N ALA A 111 37.11 -6.29 -1.82
CA ALA A 111 36.51 -5.78 -3.05
C ALA A 111 34.99 -5.93 -3.05
N GLU A 112 34.51 -7.12 -2.63
CA GLU A 112 33.07 -7.40 -2.53
C GLU A 112 32.42 -6.53 -1.46
N ALA A 113 33.03 -6.38 -0.29
CA ALA A 113 32.53 -5.52 0.79
C ALA A 113 32.45 -4.06 0.34
N THR A 114 33.47 -3.58 -0.35
CA THR A 114 33.49 -2.20 -0.90
C THR A 114 32.32 -1.96 -1.87
N LEU A 115 32.05 -2.93 -2.74
CA LEU A 115 30.91 -2.83 -3.68
C LEU A 115 29.57 -2.85 -2.93
N LEU A 116 29.49 -3.66 -1.88
CA LEU A 116 28.28 -3.76 -1.06
C LEU A 116 28.03 -2.44 -0.30
N GLU A 117 29.08 -1.86 0.29
CA GLU A 117 29.03 -0.57 1.00
C GLU A 117 28.75 0.61 0.08
N ALA A 118 29.30 0.58 -1.14
CA ALA A 118 29.09 1.63 -2.11
C ALA A 118 27.57 1.77 -2.45
N GLY A 119 26.90 0.68 -2.42
CA GLY A 119 25.46 0.70 -2.54
C GLY A 119 24.75 1.37 -1.35
N UNK A 120 25.23 1.39 -0.38
CA UNK A 120 24.73 1.95 0.80
C UNK A 120 24.99 3.39 0.98
N ARG A 121 25.84 3.80 0.25
CA ARG A 121 25.98 5.26 0.24
C ARG A 121 24.85 5.95 -0.53
N GLY A 122 24.15 5.22 -1.36
CA GLY A 122 22.81 5.64 -1.77
C GLY A 122 21.86 5.26 -0.65
N GLN A 123 21.10 6.22 -0.12
CA GLN A 123 20.02 6.03 0.85
C GLN A 123 19.33 4.68 0.64
N PRO A 124 18.97 3.96 1.70
CA PRO A 124 18.09 2.82 1.52
C PRO A 124 16.92 3.31 0.68
N ARG A 125 16.89 2.88 -0.57
CA ARG A 125 15.80 3.25 -1.46
C ARG A 125 14.58 2.51 -0.92
N VAL A 126 13.84 3.21 -0.11
CA VAL A 126 12.48 2.79 0.13
C VAL A 126 11.88 2.69 -1.27
N GLN A 127 11.57 1.48 -1.67
CA GLN A 127 11.18 1.23 -3.06
C GLN A 127 9.72 1.59 -3.29
N TYR A 128 9.44 2.88 -3.21
CA TYR A 128 8.14 3.36 -3.68
C TYR A 128 8.20 3.44 -5.19
N ALA A 129 7.18 2.93 -5.84
CA ALA A 129 6.92 3.28 -7.21
C ALA A 129 6.70 4.80 -7.23
N ARG A 130 7.64 5.54 -7.79
CA ARG A 130 7.57 6.99 -7.84
C ARG A 130 6.79 7.44 -9.06
N THR A 131 6.15 8.59 -8.93
CA THR A 131 5.51 9.29 -10.05
C THR A 131 6.37 10.47 -10.46
N TYR A 132 6.53 10.65 -11.75
CA TYR A 132 7.20 11.82 -12.34
C TYR A 132 6.19 12.62 -13.15
N TRP A 133 6.09 13.90 -12.84
CA TRP A 133 5.25 14.85 -13.59
C TRP A 133 6.11 15.53 -14.63
N LEU A 134 5.89 15.22 -15.91
CA LEU A 134 6.66 15.77 -17.03
C LEU A 134 5.91 16.99 -17.57
N MET A 135 6.50 18.16 -17.36
CA MET A 135 5.96 19.43 -17.85
C MET A 135 6.18 19.56 -19.36
N PRO A 136 5.28 20.24 -20.08
CA PRO A 136 5.57 20.55 -21.49
C PRO A 136 6.75 21.52 -21.60
N PRO A 137 7.55 21.43 -22.68
CA PRO A 137 8.76 22.25 -22.81
C PRO A 137 8.51 23.76 -22.78
N ASP A 138 7.32 24.18 -23.15
CA ASP A 138 6.92 25.60 -23.22
C ASP A 138 6.18 26.08 -21.96
N ALA A 139 6.18 25.28 -20.88
CA ALA A 139 5.44 25.62 -19.66
C ALA A 139 5.97 26.92 -19.04
N THR A 140 5.04 27.76 -18.63
CA THR A 140 5.36 29.01 -17.93
C THR A 140 5.68 28.73 -16.45
N MET A 141 6.31 29.69 -15.78
CA MET A 141 6.58 29.64 -14.35
C MET A 141 5.29 29.44 -13.54
N ALA A 142 4.20 30.10 -13.94
CA ALA A 142 2.91 29.99 -13.24
C ALA A 142 2.37 28.56 -13.35
N GLU A 143 2.45 27.97 -14.54
CA GLU A 143 2.03 26.58 -14.78
C GLU A 143 2.89 25.59 -13.99
N PHE A 144 4.20 25.82 -13.95
CA PHE A 144 5.11 24.96 -13.17
C PHE A 144 4.77 25.03 -11.68
N LYS A 145 4.52 26.24 -11.15
CA LYS A 145 4.13 26.41 -9.74
C LYS A 145 2.83 25.67 -9.44
N GLN A 146 1.83 25.78 -10.33
CA GLN A 146 0.55 25.09 -10.17
C GLN A 146 0.75 23.56 -10.12
N ALA A 147 1.46 23.01 -11.08
CA ALA A 147 1.75 21.57 -11.14
C ALA A 147 2.60 21.11 -9.95
N SER A 148 3.53 21.95 -9.47
CA SER A 148 4.40 21.65 -8.34
C SER A 148 3.60 21.42 -7.04
N VAL A 149 2.53 22.15 -6.84
CA VAL A 149 1.67 21.96 -5.66
C VAL A 149 1.04 20.56 -5.70
N ALA A 150 0.51 20.17 -6.86
CA ALA A 150 -0.10 18.85 -7.03
C ALA A 150 0.96 17.73 -6.93
N ALA A 151 2.13 17.94 -7.52
CA ALA A 151 3.24 16.96 -7.43
C ALA A 151 3.70 16.80 -5.97
N PHE A 152 3.84 17.91 -5.23
CA PHE A 152 4.21 17.88 -3.81
C PHE A 152 3.18 17.07 -3.00
N ASN A 153 1.89 17.34 -3.22
CA ASN A 153 0.82 16.66 -2.49
C ASN A 153 0.78 15.15 -2.74
N THR A 154 1.32 14.71 -3.88
CA THR A 154 1.38 13.27 -4.23
C THR A 154 2.79 12.70 -4.08
N ARG A 155 3.72 13.46 -3.46
CA ARG A 155 5.12 13.06 -3.27
C ARG A 155 5.81 12.72 -4.60
N ALA A 156 5.41 13.36 -5.67
CA ALA A 156 5.94 13.12 -7.02
C ALA A 156 7.15 14.01 -7.33
N THR A 157 8.00 13.53 -8.22
CA THR A 157 9.07 14.34 -8.82
C THR A 157 8.45 15.15 -9.97
N ILE A 158 8.97 16.32 -10.28
CA ILE A 158 8.48 17.17 -11.36
C ILE A 158 9.67 17.79 -12.12
N GLY A 159 9.57 17.85 -13.43
CA GLY A 159 10.61 18.45 -14.27
C GLY A 159 10.18 18.58 -15.72
N TYR A 160 11.14 18.94 -16.59
CA TYR A 160 10.88 19.26 -18.00
C TYR A 160 11.35 18.17 -18.97
N SER A 161 12.14 17.22 -18.50
CA SER A 161 12.68 16.17 -19.36
C SER A 161 12.61 14.81 -18.65
N ALA A 162 12.32 13.78 -19.40
CA ALA A 162 12.39 12.42 -18.87
C ALA A 162 13.81 12.09 -18.36
N ASP A 163 14.83 12.60 -19.06
CA ASP A 163 16.23 12.39 -18.64
C ASP A 163 16.55 13.07 -17.31
N ASP A 164 15.93 14.19 -17.01
CA ASP A 164 16.13 14.91 -15.74
C ASP A 164 15.69 14.07 -14.53
N ALA A 165 14.75 13.17 -14.74
CA ALA A 165 14.21 12.33 -13.65
C ALA A 165 15.10 11.11 -13.37
N GLY A 166 16.01 10.72 -14.27
CA GLY A 166 16.73 9.46 -14.15
C GLY A 166 15.76 8.31 -13.95
N ILE A 167 14.81 8.17 -14.87
CA ILE A 167 13.59 7.36 -14.67
C ILE A 167 13.90 5.95 -14.17
N GLY A 168 14.85 5.27 -14.76
CA GLY A 168 15.21 3.92 -14.31
C GLY A 168 15.75 3.91 -12.88
N ASP A 169 16.66 4.83 -12.58
CA ASP A 169 17.40 4.85 -11.31
C ASP A 169 16.54 5.34 -10.14
N LEU A 170 15.52 6.15 -10.40
CA LEU A 170 14.66 6.69 -9.37
C LEU A 170 13.43 5.81 -9.09
N ASN A 171 13.38 4.61 -9.69
CA ASN A 171 12.24 3.71 -9.57
C ASN A 171 10.92 4.39 -9.99
N ILE A 172 10.97 5.20 -11.03
CA ILE A 172 9.75 5.81 -11.60
C ILE A 172 8.93 4.69 -12.24
N ARG A 173 7.67 4.57 -11.85
CA ARG A 173 6.73 3.60 -12.42
C ARG A 173 5.52 4.28 -13.06
N ASN A 174 5.30 5.56 -12.74
CA ASN A 174 4.20 6.34 -13.30
C ASN A 174 4.74 7.66 -13.83
N VAL A 175 4.36 8.02 -15.04
CA VAL A 175 4.66 9.34 -15.62
C VAL A 175 3.34 10.03 -15.95
N ILE A 176 3.19 11.25 -15.49
CA ILE A 176 2.05 12.11 -15.82
C ILE A 176 2.55 13.18 -16.80
N LEU A 177 2.07 13.08 -18.03
CA LEU A 177 2.34 14.09 -19.05
C LEU A 177 1.40 15.28 -18.80
N VAL A 178 1.93 16.36 -18.24
CA VAL A 178 1.14 17.57 -18.00
C VAL A 178 0.86 18.23 -19.35
N GLU A 179 -0.38 18.59 -19.60
CA GLU A 179 -0.81 19.15 -20.89
C GLU A 179 -0.36 18.24 -22.05
N PRO A 180 -0.91 17.02 -22.16
CA PRO A 180 -0.38 16.04 -23.12
C PRO A 180 -0.35 16.53 -24.58
N ASN A 181 -1.24 17.45 -24.95
CA ASN A 181 -1.29 18.01 -26.29
C ASN A 181 -0.14 18.97 -26.58
N ARG A 182 0.60 19.40 -25.54
CA ARG A 182 1.77 20.30 -25.67
C ARG A 182 3.09 19.55 -25.49
N GLN A 183 3.02 18.23 -25.27
CA GLN A 183 4.22 17.41 -25.15
C GLN A 183 4.85 17.16 -26.53
N PRO A 184 6.16 16.89 -26.57
CA PRO A 184 6.82 16.59 -27.85
C PRO A 184 6.15 15.43 -28.61
N SER A 185 6.06 15.58 -29.92
CA SER A 185 5.57 14.52 -30.79
C SER A 185 6.41 13.25 -30.57
N GLY A 186 5.74 12.11 -30.41
CA GLY A 186 6.40 10.82 -30.22
C GLY A 186 6.80 10.51 -28.79
N ILE A 187 6.44 11.34 -27.80
CA ILE A 187 6.84 11.13 -26.40
C ILE A 187 6.34 9.76 -25.87
N LEU A 188 5.14 9.34 -26.24
CA LEU A 188 4.59 8.05 -25.81
C LEU A 188 5.41 6.89 -26.37
N GLN A 189 5.74 6.94 -27.66
CA GLN A 189 6.56 5.92 -28.30
C GLN A 189 7.97 5.88 -27.68
N TRP A 190 8.48 7.05 -27.31
CA TRP A 190 9.78 7.14 -26.62
C TRP A 190 9.74 6.40 -25.29
N PHE A 191 8.68 6.58 -24.48
CA PHE A 191 8.54 5.85 -23.22
C PHE A 191 8.36 4.34 -23.44
N GLU A 192 7.54 3.96 -24.41
CA GLU A 192 7.34 2.54 -24.77
C GLU A 192 8.64 1.84 -25.15
N LEU A 193 9.53 2.57 -25.85
CA LEU A 193 10.80 2.00 -26.31
C LEU A 193 11.84 1.94 -25.17
N HIS A 194 11.95 2.99 -24.36
CA HIS A 194 13.05 3.12 -23.39
C HIS A 194 12.66 2.66 -21.98
N TYR A 195 11.39 2.76 -21.62
CA TYR A 195 10.90 2.42 -20.27
C TYR A 195 9.54 1.72 -20.37
N PRO A 196 9.52 0.49 -20.95
CA PRO A 196 8.24 -0.21 -21.21
C PRO A 196 7.43 -0.55 -19.97
N ASP A 197 8.06 -0.56 -18.81
CA ASP A 197 7.38 -0.87 -17.53
C ASP A 197 6.80 0.38 -16.85
N VAL A 198 6.96 1.55 -17.46
CA VAL A 198 6.43 2.80 -16.90
C VAL A 198 5.02 3.05 -17.43
N HIS A 199 4.09 3.29 -16.51
CA HIS A 199 2.71 3.63 -16.86
C HIS A 199 2.64 5.14 -17.17
N VAL A 200 2.25 5.51 -18.38
CA VAL A 200 2.19 6.91 -18.82
C VAL A 200 0.74 7.35 -18.99
N THR A 201 0.37 8.46 -18.35
CA THR A 201 -0.96 9.06 -18.47
C THR A 201 -0.82 10.55 -18.80
N GLY A 202 -1.87 11.14 -19.37
CA GLY A 202 -1.95 12.58 -19.63
C GLY A 202 -2.85 13.27 -18.62
N ARG A 203 -2.48 14.50 -18.24
CA ARG A 203 -3.29 15.30 -17.32
C ARG A 203 -3.26 16.78 -17.70
N PRO A 204 -4.42 17.38 -18.00
CA PRO A 204 -4.50 18.85 -18.19
C PRO A 204 -4.14 19.59 -16.90
N LEU A 205 -3.56 20.78 -17.02
CA LEU A 205 -3.23 21.64 -15.88
C LEU A 205 -4.47 21.96 -15.01
N ALA A 206 -5.63 22.08 -15.63
CA ALA A 206 -6.88 22.32 -14.90
C ALA A 206 -7.16 21.21 -13.87
N ASP A 207 -6.75 19.98 -14.15
CA ASP A 207 -6.94 18.82 -13.27
C ASP A 207 -5.85 18.68 -12.21
N THR A 208 -4.88 19.61 -12.20
CA THR A 208 -3.81 19.58 -11.18
C THR A 208 -4.18 20.38 -9.93
N VAL A 209 -5.29 21.10 -9.96
CA VAL A 209 -5.78 21.82 -8.76
C VAL A 209 -6.19 20.75 -7.73
N PRO A 210 -5.61 20.75 -6.53
CA PRO A 210 -6.02 19.79 -5.51
C PRO A 210 -7.53 19.92 -5.25
N ALA A 211 -8.23 18.80 -5.19
CA ALA A 211 -9.59 18.82 -4.67
C ALA A 211 -9.56 19.47 -3.29
N GLU A 212 -10.38 20.46 -3.06
CA GLU A 212 -10.46 21.09 -1.74
C GLU A 212 -10.70 20.01 -0.69
N ARG A 213 -9.84 19.96 0.30
CA ARG A 213 -10.07 19.10 1.45
C ARG A 213 -11.35 19.58 2.11
N VAL A 214 -12.38 18.77 2.02
CA VAL A 214 -13.63 19.08 2.72
C VAL A 214 -13.37 18.83 4.20
N VAL A 215 -12.88 19.84 4.87
CA VAL A 215 -12.86 19.84 6.33
C VAL A 215 -14.29 20.16 6.76
N SER A 216 -14.92 19.26 7.46
CA SER A 216 -16.24 19.51 8.01
C SER A 216 -16.13 20.72 8.97
N GLU A 217 -16.73 21.83 8.60
CA GLU A 217 -16.85 23.01 9.48
C GLU A 217 -17.90 22.78 10.56
N ARG A 218 -18.63 21.66 10.49
CA ARG A 218 -19.65 21.32 11.49
C ARG A 218 -18.94 20.87 12.78
N GLY A 219 -19.48 21.29 13.90
CA GLY A 219 -18.95 20.94 15.21
C GLY A 219 -19.12 19.47 15.59
N SER A 220 -19.81 18.68 14.78
CA SER A 220 -20.05 17.25 14.99
C SER A 220 -19.83 16.47 13.69
N ALA A 221 -19.47 15.21 13.82
CA ALA A 221 -19.26 14.30 12.70
C ALA A 221 -20.57 14.11 11.88
N LEU A 222 -20.42 13.92 10.56
CA LEU A 222 -21.55 13.50 9.73
C LEU A 222 -22.04 12.11 10.21
N VAL A 223 -23.36 11.99 10.32
CA VAL A 223 -24.01 10.74 10.73
C VAL A 223 -24.06 9.81 9.52
N GLY A 224 -23.23 8.78 9.55
CA GLY A 224 -23.08 7.82 8.46
C GLY A 224 -23.45 6.41 8.85
N VAL A 225 -23.76 5.61 7.83
CA VAL A 225 -24.02 4.17 8.00
C VAL A 225 -23.21 3.41 6.95
N HIS A 226 -22.58 2.33 7.38
CA HIS A 226 -21.98 1.33 6.50
C HIS A 226 -23.14 0.54 5.89
N GLY A 227 -23.21 0.48 4.59
CA GLY A 227 -24.30 -0.17 3.87
C GLY A 227 -24.38 -1.65 4.12
N SER A 228 -24.46 -2.44 3.07
CA SER A 228 -24.48 -3.91 3.21
C SER A 228 -23.10 -4.45 3.57
N ALA A 229 -23.03 -5.38 4.52
CA ALA A 229 -21.79 -6.11 4.82
C ALA A 229 -21.36 -7.03 3.66
N ASP A 230 -22.30 -7.41 2.80
CA ASP A 230 -22.05 -8.32 1.67
C ASP A 230 -21.87 -7.59 0.34
N GLY A 231 -21.98 -6.27 0.32
CA GLY A 231 -21.96 -5.50 -0.90
C GLY A 231 -23.23 -5.62 -1.73
N ASN A 232 -24.38 -5.85 -1.11
CA ASN A 232 -25.70 -5.98 -1.75
C ASN A 232 -26.63 -4.86 -1.32
N TRP A 233 -26.78 -3.86 -2.15
CA TRP A 233 -27.76 -2.78 -1.91
C TRP A 233 -29.17 -3.35 -1.88
N GLY A 234 -29.95 -2.96 -0.89
CA GLY A 234 -31.31 -3.45 -0.73
C GLY A 234 -31.38 -4.91 -0.31
N HIS A 235 -30.39 -5.37 0.37
CA HIS A 235 -30.14 -6.76 0.74
C HIS A 235 -31.30 -7.44 1.39
N PRO A 236 -31.27 -8.77 1.25
CA PRO A 236 -32.21 -9.55 0.43
C PRO A 236 -33.60 -9.60 1.01
N MET A 237 -33.79 -9.06 2.17
CA MET A 237 -35.06 -9.08 2.88
C MET A 237 -36.06 -8.05 2.33
N SER A 238 -35.57 -7.01 1.67
CA SER A 238 -36.38 -5.97 1.07
C SER A 238 -35.60 -5.25 -0.05
N THR A 239 -36.23 -5.04 -1.17
CA THR A 239 -35.63 -4.35 -2.32
C THR A 239 -35.16 -2.94 -1.98
N PHE A 240 -35.79 -2.28 -1.03
CA PHE A 240 -35.49 -0.89 -0.69
C PHE A 240 -35.06 -0.73 0.77
N GLN A 241 -34.60 -1.81 1.39
CA GLN A 241 -34.32 -1.80 2.82
C GLN A 241 -33.24 -0.77 3.19
N ASP A 242 -32.13 -0.74 2.46
CA ASP A 242 -31.01 0.17 2.77
C ASP A 242 -31.42 1.63 2.53
N LEU A 243 -32.15 1.93 1.45
CA LEU A 243 -32.67 3.27 1.18
C LEU A 243 -33.65 3.71 2.28
N ASN A 244 -34.53 2.82 2.71
CA ASN A 244 -35.48 3.08 3.80
C ASN A 244 -34.73 3.39 5.11
N ILE A 245 -33.66 2.63 5.42
CA ILE A 245 -32.81 2.89 6.59
C ILE A 245 -32.21 4.29 6.51
N ALA A 246 -31.62 4.63 5.35
CA ALA A 246 -31.00 5.94 5.14
C ALA A 246 -31.99 7.08 5.34
N GLN A 247 -33.20 6.96 4.77
CA GLN A 247 -34.27 7.95 4.86
C GLN A 247 -34.79 8.09 6.29
N THR A 248 -35.10 6.96 6.93
CA THR A 248 -35.66 6.94 8.30
C THR A 248 -34.68 7.51 9.31
N ALA A 249 -33.40 7.16 9.18
CA ALA A 249 -32.34 7.64 10.08
C ALA A 249 -31.86 9.06 9.71
N LYS A 250 -32.32 9.61 8.59
CA LYS A 250 -31.90 10.94 8.10
C LYS A 250 -30.38 11.07 8.06
N VAL A 251 -29.72 10.09 7.45
CA VAL A 251 -28.25 10.02 7.44
C VAL A 251 -27.64 11.19 6.64
N ASP A 252 -26.44 11.62 7.05
CA ASP A 252 -25.63 12.61 6.33
C ASP A 252 -24.65 11.97 5.37
N ALA A 253 -24.33 10.69 5.58
CA ALA A 253 -23.28 9.99 4.86
C ALA A 253 -23.65 8.52 4.68
N TRP A 254 -23.11 7.91 3.60
CA TRP A 254 -23.33 6.47 3.34
C TRP A 254 -22.03 5.85 2.83
N LYS A 255 -21.73 4.64 3.30
CA LYS A 255 -20.55 3.89 2.88
C LYS A 255 -20.98 2.68 2.04
N PHE A 256 -20.45 2.60 0.83
CA PHE A 256 -20.60 1.45 -0.05
C PHE A 256 -19.37 0.57 -0.02
N LEU A 257 -19.54 -0.71 -0.36
CA LEU A 257 -18.46 -1.58 -0.81
C LEU A 257 -18.32 -1.44 -2.33
N SER A 258 -17.12 -1.59 -2.84
CA SER A 258 -16.84 -1.35 -4.27
C SER A 258 -17.52 -2.31 -5.23
N ASN A 259 -18.01 -3.47 -4.74
CA ASN A 259 -18.77 -4.41 -5.56
C ASN A 259 -20.27 -4.07 -5.69
N GLU A 260 -20.73 -3.01 -5.03
CA GLU A 260 -22.11 -2.58 -5.11
C GLU A 260 -22.38 -1.79 -6.39
N ASN A 261 -23.64 -1.69 -6.78
CA ASN A 261 -24.03 -0.96 -7.97
C ASN A 261 -24.05 0.56 -7.71
N ALA A 262 -23.27 1.31 -8.47
CA ALA A 262 -23.18 2.76 -8.31
C ALA A 262 -24.49 3.51 -8.59
N THR A 263 -25.49 2.89 -9.23
CA THR A 263 -26.81 3.52 -9.39
C THR A 263 -27.47 3.83 -8.05
N SER A 264 -27.09 3.10 -6.98
CA SER A 264 -27.57 3.36 -5.63
C SER A 264 -27.19 4.76 -5.11
N VAL A 265 -26.12 5.35 -5.64
CA VAL A 265 -25.73 6.74 -5.34
C VAL A 265 -26.86 7.70 -5.77
N ASP A 266 -27.44 7.47 -6.95
CA ASP A 266 -28.53 8.31 -7.45
C ASP A 266 -29.77 8.21 -6.58
N GLU A 267 -30.07 7.00 -6.08
CA GLU A 267 -31.21 6.78 -5.17
C GLU A 267 -31.03 7.57 -3.86
N LEU A 268 -29.82 7.54 -3.29
CA LEU A 268 -29.51 8.28 -2.06
C LEU A 268 -29.58 9.80 -2.33
N ARG A 269 -29.03 10.28 -3.45
CA ARG A 269 -29.02 11.70 -3.77
C ARG A 269 -30.42 12.23 -4.12
N ALA A 270 -31.31 11.36 -4.57
CA ALA A 270 -32.69 11.75 -4.82
C ALA A 270 -33.40 12.17 -3.51
N PHE A 271 -33.05 11.52 -2.38
CA PHE A 271 -33.62 11.94 -1.10
C PHE A 271 -32.75 13.00 -0.38
N LYS A 272 -31.45 12.98 -0.57
CA LYS A 272 -30.52 13.94 0.08
C LYS A 272 -29.42 14.30 -0.92
N PRO A 273 -29.61 15.40 -1.70
CA PRO A 273 -28.65 15.74 -2.77
C PRO A 273 -27.22 15.96 -2.32
N ASP A 274 -27.01 16.41 -1.07
CA ASP A 274 -25.69 16.67 -0.50
C ASP A 274 -25.14 15.53 0.36
N ILE A 275 -25.73 14.33 0.26
CA ILE A 275 -25.26 13.19 1.03
C ILE A 275 -23.79 12.89 0.69
N PHE A 276 -22.97 12.69 1.74
CA PHE A 276 -21.56 12.35 1.57
C PHE A 276 -21.44 10.86 1.29
N ILE A 277 -20.75 10.50 0.22
CA ILE A 277 -20.57 9.08 -0.18
C ILE A 277 -19.11 8.70 -0.07
N MET A 278 -18.86 7.55 0.56
CA MET A 278 -17.54 6.94 0.64
C MET A 278 -17.64 5.48 0.20
N VAL A 279 -16.62 4.99 -0.49
CA VAL A 279 -16.59 3.63 -1.02
C VAL A 279 -15.33 2.91 -0.50
N ARG A 280 -15.48 1.69 0.02
CA ARG A 280 -14.35 0.82 0.37
C ARG A 280 -13.93 0.01 -0.85
N LEU A 281 -12.65 0.11 -1.22
CA LEU A 281 -12.03 -0.72 -2.25
C LEU A 281 -11.54 -2.00 -1.58
N PHE A 282 -12.30 -3.07 -1.73
CA PHE A 282 -12.03 -4.33 -1.03
C PHE A 282 -11.64 -5.43 -2.02
N ALA A 283 -10.71 -6.28 -1.59
CA ALA A 283 -10.29 -7.47 -2.33
C ALA A 283 -10.02 -8.61 -1.36
N HIS A 284 -10.29 -9.82 -1.80
CA HIS A 284 -9.93 -11.01 -1.04
C HIS A 284 -8.42 -11.28 -1.10
N ALA A 285 -7.91 -12.11 -0.20
CA ALA A 285 -6.47 -12.35 -0.04
C ALA A 285 -5.76 -12.68 -1.36
N GLU A 286 -6.38 -13.52 -2.21
CA GLU A 286 -5.79 -13.93 -3.49
C GLU A 286 -5.75 -12.82 -4.54
N GLU A 287 -6.43 -11.70 -4.28
CA GLU A 287 -6.50 -10.55 -5.17
C GLU A 287 -5.62 -9.38 -4.69
N LEU A 288 -4.93 -9.53 -3.57
CA LEU A 288 -4.11 -8.45 -2.97
C LEU A 288 -2.78 -8.18 -3.70
N PRO A 289 -2.15 -9.16 -4.40
CA PRO A 289 -0.98 -8.78 -5.19
C PRO A 289 -1.28 -7.56 -6.05
N LEU A 290 -0.38 -6.59 -6.08
CA LEU A 290 -0.62 -5.22 -6.55
C LEU A 290 -1.36 -5.16 -7.90
N GLY A 291 -0.90 -5.92 -8.90
CA GLY A 291 -1.52 -5.90 -10.23
C GLY A 291 -2.97 -6.36 -10.19
N ARG A 292 -3.25 -7.46 -9.49
CA ARG A 292 -4.61 -8.00 -9.37
C ARG A 292 -5.54 -7.04 -8.64
N PHE A 293 -5.04 -6.45 -7.55
CA PHE A 293 -5.81 -5.47 -6.79
C PHE A 293 -6.19 -4.29 -7.68
N LEU A 294 -5.21 -3.73 -8.40
CA LEU A 294 -5.45 -2.57 -9.28
C LEU A 294 -6.43 -2.91 -10.40
N ASP A 295 -6.28 -4.07 -11.04
CA ASP A 295 -7.22 -4.51 -12.09
C ASP A 295 -8.65 -4.58 -11.55
N LYS A 296 -8.81 -5.11 -10.35
CA LYS A 296 -10.12 -5.23 -9.72
C LYS A 296 -10.70 -3.86 -9.37
N VAL A 297 -9.94 -3.03 -8.66
CA VAL A 297 -10.50 -1.79 -8.10
C VAL A 297 -10.66 -0.68 -9.14
N CYS A 298 -9.86 -0.63 -10.20
CA CYS A 298 -10.04 0.37 -11.25
C CYS A 298 -11.40 0.22 -11.92
N SER A 299 -11.82 -1.02 -12.21
CA SER A 299 -13.13 -1.26 -12.79
C SER A 299 -14.26 -0.88 -11.81
N ALA A 300 -14.04 -1.07 -10.51
CA ALA A 300 -15.02 -0.76 -9.47
C ALA A 300 -15.12 0.75 -9.19
N ILE A 301 -14.01 1.48 -9.26
CA ILE A 301 -13.97 2.94 -9.02
C ILE A 301 -14.76 3.70 -10.09
N SER A 302 -14.58 3.35 -11.36
CA SER A 302 -15.05 4.14 -12.50
C SER A 302 -16.55 4.52 -12.42
N PRO A 303 -17.47 3.58 -12.11
CA PRO A 303 -18.90 3.95 -12.03
C PRO A 303 -19.20 4.94 -10.89
N PHE A 304 -18.56 4.79 -9.74
CA PHE A 304 -18.74 5.72 -8.60
C PHE A 304 -18.10 7.06 -8.90
N TYR A 305 -16.89 7.05 -9.45
CA TYR A 305 -16.16 8.27 -9.80
C TYR A 305 -16.93 9.09 -10.85
N ALA A 306 -17.54 8.44 -11.84
CA ALA A 306 -18.38 9.10 -12.85
C ALA A 306 -19.58 9.83 -12.25
N LYS A 307 -20.00 9.43 -11.03
CA LYS A 307 -21.08 10.10 -10.29
C LYS A 307 -20.55 11.14 -9.29
N GLY A 308 -19.26 11.50 -9.40
CA GLY A 308 -18.64 12.52 -8.56
C GLY A 308 -18.30 12.04 -7.14
N VAL A 309 -18.24 10.73 -6.91
CA VAL A 309 -17.74 10.19 -5.64
C VAL A 309 -16.23 10.28 -5.66
N THR A 310 -15.66 10.90 -4.64
CA THR A 310 -14.19 11.12 -4.56
C THR A 310 -13.51 10.34 -3.45
N HIS A 311 -14.21 9.97 -2.39
CA HIS A 311 -13.60 9.36 -1.20
C HIS A 311 -13.63 7.83 -1.28
N PHE A 312 -12.43 7.23 -1.33
CA PHE A 312 -12.27 5.78 -1.43
C PHE A 312 -11.32 5.28 -0.33
N GLU A 313 -11.82 4.36 0.49
CA GLU A 313 -11.02 3.67 1.52
C GLU A 313 -10.27 2.52 0.85
N VAL A 314 -8.95 2.50 0.98
CA VAL A 314 -8.12 1.51 0.28
C VAL A 314 -7.98 0.25 1.13
N HIS A 315 -8.82 -0.73 0.87
CA HIS A 315 -8.85 -2.02 1.52
C HIS A 315 -9.52 -1.97 2.91
N ASN A 316 -9.41 -3.04 3.71
CA ASN A 316 -10.05 -3.23 5.01
C ASN A 316 -9.06 -3.89 5.97
N GLU A 317 -8.97 -3.40 7.19
CA GLU A 317 -8.27 -4.03 8.32
C GLU A 317 -6.97 -4.79 7.96
N PRO A 318 -6.01 -4.16 7.27
CA PRO A 318 -4.83 -4.87 6.77
C PRO A 318 -3.94 -5.49 7.85
N ASN A 319 -4.18 -5.18 9.11
CA ASN A 319 -3.48 -5.79 10.24
C ASN A 319 -4.07 -7.16 10.63
N LEU A 320 -5.09 -7.64 9.90
CA LEU A 320 -5.65 -8.99 10.11
C LEU A 320 -5.06 -9.99 9.10
N ARG A 321 -4.80 -11.22 9.57
CA ARG A 321 -4.36 -12.30 8.71
C ARG A 321 -5.35 -12.54 7.54
N ALA A 322 -6.64 -12.48 7.84
CA ALA A 322 -7.68 -12.68 6.83
C ALA A 322 -7.67 -11.61 5.76
N GLU A 323 -7.05 -10.46 6.04
CA GLU A 323 -7.00 -9.30 5.14
C GLU A 323 -5.61 -9.03 4.59
N GLY A 324 -4.70 -10.02 4.67
CA GLY A 324 -3.39 -9.95 4.02
C GLY A 324 -2.17 -9.97 4.95
N MET A 325 -2.37 -9.75 6.25
CA MET A 325 -1.26 -9.77 7.21
C MET A 325 -0.59 -11.15 7.23
N TRP A 326 0.75 -11.15 7.18
CA TRP A 326 1.62 -12.34 7.12
C TRP A 326 1.46 -13.18 5.85
N ASN A 327 0.67 -12.71 4.89
CA ASN A 327 0.55 -13.30 3.56
C ASN A 327 1.11 -12.35 2.52
N GLU A 328 0.49 -11.19 2.34
CA GLU A 328 0.92 -10.18 1.35
C GLU A 328 1.93 -9.18 1.91
N TRP A 329 1.81 -8.87 3.20
CA TRP A 329 2.73 -7.97 3.92
C TRP A 329 3.01 -8.56 5.30
N GLN A 330 4.20 -8.29 5.86
CA GLN A 330 4.63 -8.84 7.13
C GLN A 330 4.44 -7.87 8.31
N ASN A 331 4.23 -6.59 8.01
CA ASN A 331 4.15 -5.51 9.01
C ASN A 331 3.59 -4.26 8.35
N GLY A 332 3.49 -3.17 9.09
CA GLY A 332 2.99 -1.89 8.56
C GLY A 332 3.88 -1.27 7.49
N VAL A 333 5.19 -1.51 7.55
CA VAL A 333 6.14 -0.98 6.53
C VAL A 333 5.86 -1.60 5.16
N ASP A 334 5.71 -2.92 5.12
CA ASP A 334 5.42 -3.63 3.86
C ASP A 334 4.06 -3.19 3.29
N PHE A 335 3.06 -3.08 4.16
CA PHE A 335 1.74 -2.59 3.75
C PHE A 335 1.86 -1.17 3.19
N ALA A 336 2.66 -0.31 3.82
CA ALA A 336 2.82 1.07 3.36
C ALA A 336 3.42 1.12 1.95
N ALA A 337 4.39 0.28 1.65
CA ALA A 337 4.97 0.20 0.31
C ALA A 337 3.90 -0.18 -0.74
N TRP A 338 3.07 -1.17 -0.42
CA TRP A 338 1.95 -1.59 -1.27
C TRP A 338 0.92 -0.45 -1.43
N PHE A 339 0.51 0.17 -0.33
CA PHE A 339 -0.49 1.24 -0.30
C PHE A 339 -0.06 2.45 -1.14
N VAL A 340 1.21 2.86 -1.01
CA VAL A 340 1.74 3.99 -1.78
C VAL A 340 1.66 3.70 -3.28
N GLN A 341 1.99 2.48 -3.72
CA GLN A 341 1.90 2.10 -5.13
C GLN A 341 0.44 2.15 -5.63
N VAL A 342 -0.50 1.68 -4.81
CA VAL A 342 -1.94 1.78 -5.13
C VAL A 342 -2.32 3.26 -5.31
N CYS A 343 -1.95 4.10 -4.35
CA CYS A 343 -2.28 5.54 -4.41
C CYS A 343 -1.73 6.21 -5.66
N LEU A 344 -0.47 5.94 -5.99
CA LEU A 344 0.16 6.53 -7.17
C LEU A 344 -0.58 6.15 -8.46
N ARG A 345 -0.91 4.85 -8.60
CA ARG A 345 -1.62 4.38 -9.79
C ARG A 345 -3.03 4.98 -9.85
N LEU A 346 -3.79 4.93 -8.76
CA LEU A 346 -5.16 5.44 -8.77
C LEU A 346 -5.22 6.95 -9.04
N ARG A 347 -4.29 7.72 -8.48
CA ARG A 347 -4.25 9.17 -8.73
C ARG A 347 -3.86 9.51 -10.17
N SER A 348 -3.09 8.65 -10.83
CA SER A 348 -2.78 8.87 -12.24
C SER A 348 -4.00 8.66 -13.14
N GLU A 349 -4.93 7.78 -12.73
CA GLU A 349 -6.13 7.46 -13.50
C GLU A 349 -7.35 8.31 -13.12
N TYR A 350 -7.43 8.73 -11.84
CA TYR A 350 -8.59 9.45 -11.28
C TYR A 350 -8.09 10.71 -10.58
N PRO A 351 -7.94 11.84 -11.31
CA PRO A 351 -7.24 13.03 -10.79
C PRO A 351 -7.75 13.60 -9.47
N ASN A 352 -9.05 13.51 -9.20
CA ASN A 352 -9.66 14.11 -8.01
C ASN A 352 -9.97 13.08 -6.91
N ILE A 353 -9.40 11.87 -7.03
CA ILE A 353 -9.63 10.82 -6.05
C ILE A 353 -8.97 11.18 -4.72
N LEU A 354 -9.67 10.94 -3.62
CA LEU A 354 -9.19 11.15 -2.26
C LEU A 354 -9.13 9.80 -1.57
N LEU A 355 -7.92 9.30 -1.36
CA LEU A 355 -7.66 7.94 -0.92
C LEU A 355 -7.40 7.89 0.58
N GLY A 356 -8.13 7.03 1.27
CA GLY A 356 -8.04 6.86 2.71
C GLY A 356 -7.20 5.68 3.13
N PHE A 357 -6.35 5.90 4.13
CA PHE A 357 -5.72 4.81 4.88
C PHE A 357 -6.84 4.03 5.57
N PRO A 358 -6.91 2.71 5.42
CA PRO A 358 -8.07 1.94 5.92
C PRO A 358 -8.12 1.85 7.44
N GLY A 359 -9.32 1.73 7.97
CA GLY A 359 -9.51 1.42 9.39
C GLY A 359 -8.84 0.09 9.75
N LEU A 360 -8.16 0.05 10.88
CA LEU A 360 -7.47 -1.14 11.39
C LEU A 360 -8.37 -1.87 12.40
N SER A 361 -8.28 -3.20 12.41
CA SER A 361 -8.91 -4.02 13.46
C SER A 361 -8.31 -3.59 14.79
N PRO A 362 -9.12 -3.02 15.70
CA PRO A 362 -8.55 -2.43 16.92
C PRO A 362 -8.07 -3.47 17.93
N GLY A 363 -7.03 -3.11 18.67
CA GLY A 363 -6.53 -3.91 19.79
C GLY A 363 -5.10 -4.37 19.63
N HIS A 364 -4.67 -5.14 20.62
CA HIS A 364 -3.31 -5.70 20.71
C HIS A 364 -3.14 -6.88 19.76
N SER A 365 -1.91 -7.32 19.57
CA SER A 365 -1.59 -8.50 18.76
C SER A 365 -2.28 -9.75 19.30
N ILE A 366 -2.77 -10.56 18.39
CA ILE A 366 -3.28 -11.91 18.67
C ILE A 366 -2.57 -12.83 17.66
N ALA A 367 -1.83 -13.80 18.18
CA ALA A 367 -1.01 -14.68 17.36
C ALA A 367 -1.81 -15.31 16.21
N ASN A 368 -1.30 -15.19 15.00
CA ASN A 368 -1.88 -15.73 13.77
C ASN A 368 -3.26 -15.16 13.39
N ILE A 369 -3.71 -14.09 14.06
CA ILE A 369 -5.02 -13.46 13.79
C ILE A 369 -4.84 -11.97 13.49
N ARG A 370 -4.18 -11.22 14.39
CA ARG A 370 -4.11 -9.76 14.29
C ARG A 370 -2.76 -9.24 14.75
N TYR A 371 -2.18 -8.35 13.97
CA TYR A 371 -1.03 -7.54 14.37
C TYR A 371 -1.57 -6.32 15.15
N SER A 372 -0.81 -5.87 16.16
CA SER A 372 -1.19 -4.70 16.98
C SER A 372 -1.58 -3.50 16.10
N ALA A 373 -2.76 -2.95 16.30
CA ALA A 373 -3.25 -1.82 15.49
C ALA A 373 -2.32 -0.60 15.61
N ILE A 374 -1.86 -0.28 16.82
CA ILE A 374 -1.03 0.91 17.04
C ILE A 374 0.37 0.71 16.45
N GLU A 375 0.97 -0.47 16.63
CA GLU A 375 2.28 -0.76 16.05
C GLU A 375 2.20 -0.72 14.52
N PHE A 376 1.18 -1.37 13.94
CA PHE A 376 0.95 -1.35 12.49
C PHE A 376 0.80 0.07 11.97
N TYR A 377 0.00 0.90 12.65
CA TYR A 377 -0.23 2.29 12.26
C TYR A 377 1.08 3.08 12.26
N GLN A 378 1.90 2.93 13.32
CA GLN A 378 3.19 3.61 13.44
C GLN A 378 4.16 3.18 12.34
N GLU A 379 4.24 1.87 12.08
CA GLU A 379 5.09 1.33 11.00
C GLU A 379 4.63 1.77 9.62
N ALA A 380 3.31 1.98 9.44
CA ALA A 380 2.72 2.38 8.17
C ALA A 380 2.79 3.89 7.91
N GLU A 381 3.70 4.61 8.55
CA GLU A 381 3.84 6.07 8.44
C GLU A 381 3.77 6.57 7.00
N GLN A 382 4.45 5.90 6.09
CA GLN A 382 4.49 6.33 4.69
C GLN A 382 3.13 6.19 4.00
N ALA A 383 2.34 5.18 4.38
CA ALA A 383 0.97 5.06 3.88
C ALA A 383 0.10 6.18 4.44
N THR A 384 0.22 6.46 5.73
CA THR A 384 -0.57 7.54 6.35
C THR A 384 -0.17 8.90 5.79
N GLU A 385 1.11 9.11 5.45
CA GLU A 385 1.56 10.32 4.74
C GLU A 385 0.97 10.41 3.34
N ALA A 386 0.93 9.30 2.60
CA ALA A 386 0.41 9.26 1.24
C ALA A 386 -1.11 9.40 1.18
N ALA A 387 -1.82 8.98 2.21
CA ALA A 387 -3.28 9.05 2.25
C ALA A 387 -3.79 10.50 2.31
N ASP A 388 -4.98 10.75 1.82
CA ASP A 388 -5.65 12.05 1.93
C ASP A 388 -6.42 12.17 3.25
N TRP A 389 -6.82 11.04 3.83
CA TRP A 389 -7.59 10.97 5.07
C TRP A 389 -7.30 9.63 5.75
N ILE A 390 -7.64 9.52 7.04
CA ILE A 390 -7.32 8.35 7.86
C ILE A 390 -8.62 7.68 8.30
N GLY A 391 -8.75 6.39 8.02
CA GLY A 391 -9.85 5.57 8.50
C GLY A 391 -9.59 5.05 9.92
N ALA A 392 -10.65 4.88 10.67
CA ALA A 392 -10.58 4.30 12.01
C ALA A 392 -11.73 3.33 12.23
N HIS A 393 -11.47 2.21 12.93
CA HIS A 393 -12.51 1.30 13.40
C HIS A 393 -12.60 1.42 14.92
N CYS A 394 -13.81 1.61 15.43
CA CYS A 394 -14.03 1.95 16.84
C CYS A 394 -15.22 1.13 17.39
N TYR A 395 -14.91 0.06 18.07
CA TYR A 395 -15.93 -0.87 18.61
C TYR A 395 -15.92 -0.84 20.13
N TRP A 396 -17.08 -1.08 20.74
CA TRP A 396 -17.21 -1.20 22.20
C TRP A 396 -18.21 -2.28 22.58
N GLN A 397 -18.08 -2.84 23.77
CA GLN A 397 -18.98 -3.88 24.28
C GLN A 397 -19.92 -3.33 25.36
N THR A 398 -19.45 -2.35 26.12
CA THR A 398 -20.19 -1.74 27.24
C THR A 398 -20.30 -0.23 27.06
N SER A 399 -21.30 0.38 27.68
CA SER A 399 -21.49 1.83 27.63
C SER A 399 -20.27 2.60 28.13
N GLY A 400 -19.52 2.06 29.10
CA GLY A 400 -18.31 2.67 29.64
C GLY A 400 -17.17 2.72 28.62
N GLU A 401 -17.15 1.78 27.67
CA GLU A 401 -16.11 1.75 26.62
C GLU A 401 -16.43 2.70 25.45
N MET A 402 -17.67 3.13 25.31
CA MET A 402 -18.10 3.93 24.14
C MET A 402 -17.24 5.18 23.92
N LEU A 403 -16.87 5.87 24.98
CA LEU A 403 -16.03 7.08 24.86
C LEU A 403 -14.61 6.87 25.41
N SER A 404 -14.24 5.61 25.63
CA SER A 404 -12.88 5.24 26.05
C SER A 404 -11.97 5.06 24.84
N THR A 405 -10.69 5.36 25.01
CA THR A 405 -9.66 5.16 23.97
C THR A 405 -9.38 3.67 23.72
N SER A 406 -9.85 2.76 24.58
CA SER A 406 -9.80 1.32 24.32
C SER A 406 -11.02 0.83 23.54
N GLY A 407 -11.98 1.71 23.27
CA GLY A 407 -13.22 1.39 22.55
C GLY A 407 -13.57 2.45 21.52
N GLY A 408 -14.72 3.10 21.68
CA GLY A 408 -15.26 4.05 20.71
C GLY A 408 -14.40 5.30 20.45
N ALA A 409 -13.55 5.69 21.40
CA ALA A 409 -12.63 6.82 21.19
C ALA A 409 -11.23 6.35 20.77
N GLY A 410 -11.09 5.13 20.26
CA GLY A 410 -9.82 4.56 19.79
C GLY A 410 -9.14 5.42 18.71
N TYR A 411 -9.93 6.12 17.89
CA TYR A 411 -9.42 7.02 16.85
C TYR A 411 -8.47 8.10 17.41
N LYS A 412 -8.60 8.45 18.68
CA LYS A 412 -7.73 9.47 19.34
C LYS A 412 -6.28 9.02 19.47
N LYS A 413 -6.00 7.73 19.29
CA LYS A 413 -4.64 7.20 19.27
C LYS A 413 -3.94 7.40 17.92
N LEU A 414 -4.70 7.75 16.88
CA LEU A 414 -4.16 7.96 15.53
C LEU A 414 -3.65 9.40 15.43
N ILE A 415 -2.34 9.56 15.57
CA ILE A 415 -1.71 10.89 15.52
C ILE A 415 -1.64 11.33 14.06
N THR A 416 -2.42 12.33 13.69
CA THR A 416 -2.50 12.83 12.31
C THR A 416 -3.07 14.25 12.27
N ASP A 417 -2.66 15.03 11.27
CA ASP A 417 -3.25 16.33 10.95
C ASP A 417 -4.32 16.21 9.84
N LYS A 418 -4.57 14.97 9.36
CA LYS A 418 -5.51 14.71 8.27
C LYS A 418 -6.92 14.46 8.79
N PRO A 419 -7.95 14.66 7.94
CA PRO A 419 -9.31 14.30 8.34
C PRO A 419 -9.39 12.84 8.79
N ILE A 420 -10.08 12.59 9.88
CA ILE A 420 -10.37 11.25 10.37
C ILE A 420 -11.82 10.90 10.00
N LEU A 421 -12.01 9.76 9.35
CA LEU A 421 -13.31 9.15 9.12
C LEU A 421 -13.37 7.87 9.95
N ILE A 422 -14.36 7.75 10.84
CA ILE A 422 -14.58 6.49 11.56
C ILE A 422 -15.35 5.59 10.63
N THR A 423 -14.62 4.79 9.85
CA THR A 423 -15.15 4.03 8.74
C THR A 423 -15.97 2.80 9.19
N GLU A 424 -15.82 2.41 10.47
CA GLU A 424 -16.72 1.47 11.13
C GLU A 424 -16.76 1.76 12.62
N PHE A 425 -17.97 1.68 13.19
CA PHE A 425 -18.15 1.58 14.64
C PHE A 425 -19.43 0.80 14.95
N SER A 426 -19.47 0.13 16.06
CA SER A 426 -20.71 -0.44 16.58
C SER A 426 -20.50 -0.97 18.01
N ASN A 427 -21.60 -1.42 18.57
CA ASN A 427 -21.62 -2.26 19.76
C ASN A 427 -22.03 -3.68 19.32
N PRO A 428 -21.07 -4.61 19.15
CA PRO A 428 -21.39 -5.97 18.67
C PRO A 428 -21.94 -6.89 19.76
N ASN A 429 -22.09 -6.42 21.00
CA ASN A 429 -22.55 -7.24 22.12
C ASN A 429 -24.01 -7.72 21.89
N PRO A 430 -24.25 -9.02 21.69
CA PRO A 430 -25.62 -9.51 21.43
C PRO A 430 -26.54 -9.40 22.64
N SER A 431 -26.00 -9.18 23.84
CA SER A 431 -26.80 -9.03 25.04
C SER A 431 -27.36 -7.63 25.24
N VAL A 432 -26.97 -6.67 24.43
CA VAL A 432 -27.48 -5.28 24.50
C VAL A 432 -28.61 -5.10 23.48
N ALA A 433 -29.77 -4.67 23.96
CA ALA A 433 -30.95 -4.47 23.12
C ALA A 433 -30.71 -3.38 22.05
N LYS A 434 -31.32 -3.54 20.89
CA LYS A 434 -31.15 -2.61 19.73
C LYS A 434 -31.52 -1.17 20.10
N ALA A 435 -32.58 -0.98 20.90
CA ALA A 435 -32.95 0.38 21.32
C ALA A 435 -31.85 1.04 22.17
N ILE A 436 -31.23 0.28 23.06
CA ILE A 436 -30.11 0.78 23.89
C ILE A 436 -28.89 1.11 22.99
N LYS A 437 -28.61 0.26 22.00
CA LYS A 437 -27.53 0.54 21.03
C LYS A 437 -27.83 1.81 20.24
N ALA A 438 -29.08 2.01 19.84
CA ALA A 438 -29.49 3.22 19.12
C ALA A 438 -29.21 4.49 19.95
N ASP A 439 -29.56 4.48 21.26
CA ASP A 439 -29.26 5.59 22.15
C ASP A 439 -27.74 5.81 22.29
N GLN A 440 -26.96 4.72 22.34
CA GLN A 440 -25.50 4.80 22.36
C GLN A 440 -25.00 5.44 21.07
N TYR A 441 -25.53 5.04 19.91
CA TYR A 441 -25.10 5.56 18.61
C TYR A 441 -25.40 7.06 18.49
N VAL A 442 -26.59 7.50 18.92
CA VAL A 442 -26.92 8.94 18.96
C VAL A 442 -25.94 9.69 19.85
N SER A 443 -25.69 9.18 21.05
CA SER A 443 -24.73 9.78 21.99
C SER A 443 -23.32 9.82 21.41
N TYR A 444 -22.93 8.77 20.72
CA TYR A 444 -21.61 8.64 20.10
C TYR A 444 -21.43 9.68 18.98
N TYR A 445 -22.38 9.74 18.02
CA TYR A 445 -22.33 10.75 16.96
C TYR A 445 -22.19 12.17 17.53
N ASN A 446 -22.96 12.47 18.57
CA ASN A 446 -22.96 13.79 19.19
C ASN A 446 -21.65 14.11 19.93
N ALA A 447 -20.97 13.09 20.44
CA ALA A 447 -19.71 13.23 21.17
C ALA A 447 -18.49 13.43 20.24
N LEU A 448 -18.61 13.08 18.96
CA LEU A 448 -17.48 13.11 18.02
C LEU A 448 -17.19 14.55 17.58
N LYS A 449 -16.02 15.04 17.99
CA LYS A 449 -15.51 16.36 17.59
C LYS A 449 -14.19 16.19 16.87
N GLY A 450 -13.99 16.96 15.81
CA GLY A 450 -12.78 16.85 15.00
C GLY A 450 -12.72 15.60 14.12
N VAL A 451 -13.86 14.90 13.98
CA VAL A 451 -14.02 13.74 13.10
C VAL A 451 -14.94 14.17 11.96
N HIS A 452 -14.55 13.86 10.73
CA HIS A 452 -15.33 14.24 9.55
C HIS A 452 -16.68 13.51 9.51
N SER A 453 -16.66 12.20 9.65
CA SER A 453 -17.86 11.35 9.53
C SER A 453 -17.64 10.05 10.29
N ALA A 454 -18.73 9.41 10.69
CA ALA A 454 -18.67 8.11 11.38
C ALA A 454 -19.76 7.20 10.81
N TYR A 455 -19.39 5.95 10.52
CA TYR A 455 -20.26 4.99 9.84
C TYR A 455 -20.55 3.83 10.76
N SER A 456 -21.81 3.76 11.23
CA SER A 456 -22.23 2.61 12.04
C SER A 456 -22.25 1.34 11.19
N PHE A 457 -21.59 0.32 11.66
CA PHE A 457 -21.60 -1.01 11.07
C PHE A 457 -22.76 -1.77 11.70
N VAL A 458 -23.82 -2.15 11.02
CA VAL A 458 -24.03 -2.16 9.58
C VAL A 458 -25.54 -2.03 9.27
N ALA A 459 -25.89 -1.46 8.12
CA ALA A 459 -27.29 -1.33 7.72
C ALA A 459 -27.95 -2.70 7.56
N SER A 460 -27.34 -3.58 6.76
CA SER A 460 -27.89 -4.90 6.44
C SER A 460 -26.78 -5.93 6.21
N ALA A 461 -27.11 -7.21 6.33
CA ALA A 461 -26.23 -8.34 6.07
C ALA A 461 -27.05 -9.59 5.83
N SER A 462 -26.53 -10.52 5.03
CA SER A 462 -27.20 -11.81 4.78
C SER A 462 -27.11 -12.72 5.99
N SER A 463 -26.03 -12.64 6.75
CA SER A 463 -25.84 -13.45 7.97
C SER A 463 -24.68 -12.90 8.79
N GLY A 464 -24.60 -13.30 10.04
CA GLY A 464 -23.43 -13.14 10.89
C GLY A 464 -23.31 -11.82 11.65
N PHE A 465 -24.14 -10.83 11.38
CA PHE A 465 -24.04 -9.52 12.03
C PHE A 465 -25.36 -9.11 12.71
N ASP A 466 -26.13 -10.08 13.16
CA ASP A 466 -27.47 -9.83 13.74
C ASP A 466 -27.43 -8.83 14.90
N ALA A 467 -26.38 -8.88 15.72
CA ALA A 467 -26.21 -7.97 16.84
C ALA A 467 -25.99 -6.51 16.41
N GLU A 468 -25.55 -6.30 15.17
CA GLU A 468 -25.11 -4.99 14.66
C GLU A 468 -26.04 -4.40 13.60
N THR A 469 -26.78 -5.26 12.86
CA THR A 469 -27.64 -4.79 11.75
C THR A 469 -28.72 -3.82 12.22
N TRP A 470 -28.93 -2.77 11.44
CA TRP A 470 -29.99 -1.79 11.64
C TRP A 470 -31.33 -2.31 11.07
N ALA A 471 -31.25 -3.14 10.03
CA ALA A 471 -32.41 -3.70 9.36
C ALA A 471 -33.32 -4.41 10.36
N ASN A 472 -34.62 -4.22 10.21
CA ASN A 472 -35.65 -4.85 11.02
C ASN A 472 -35.52 -4.55 12.52
N SER A 473 -35.04 -3.32 12.82
CA SER A 473 -34.89 -2.89 14.22
C SER A 473 -35.36 -1.44 14.37
N GLU A 474 -35.45 -0.96 15.61
CA GLU A 474 -35.81 0.40 15.93
C GLU A 474 -34.67 1.42 15.76
N ILE A 475 -33.45 0.95 15.43
CA ILE A 475 -32.26 1.83 15.35
C ILE A 475 -32.47 2.99 14.35
N PRO A 476 -32.91 2.76 13.09
CA PRO A 476 -33.07 3.86 12.15
C PRO A 476 -34.01 4.96 12.66
N HIS A 477 -35.09 4.57 13.29
CA HIS A 477 -36.10 5.50 13.80
C HIS A 477 -35.53 6.35 14.95
N ILE A 478 -34.89 5.70 15.94
CA ILE A 478 -34.29 6.41 17.08
C ILE A 478 -33.19 7.37 16.60
N VAL A 479 -32.30 6.90 15.71
CA VAL A 479 -31.25 7.77 15.16
C VAL A 479 -31.85 8.95 14.38
N GLY A 480 -32.93 8.72 13.65
CA GLY A 480 -33.62 9.75 12.88
C GLY A 480 -34.30 10.82 13.73
N GLU A 481 -34.57 10.53 14.98
CA GLU A 481 -35.17 11.48 15.93
C GLU A 481 -34.12 12.30 16.70
N ARG A 482 -32.81 12.07 16.44
CA ARG A 482 -31.75 12.83 17.11
C ARG A 482 -31.90 14.34 16.90
N ALA A 483 -31.58 15.08 17.96
CA ALA A 483 -31.65 16.56 17.92
C ALA A 483 -30.47 17.14 17.09
#